data_7f3c540c7ab945b7671e1a8ee149267c
#
_entry.id   7f3c540c7ab945b7671e1a8ee149267c
#
_cell.length_a   1.000
_cell.length_b   1.000
_cell.length_c   1.000
_cell.angle_alpha   90.00
_cell.angle_beta   90.00
_cell.angle_gamma   90.00
#
_symmetry.space_group_name_H-M   'P 1'
#
loop_
_entity.id
_entity.type
_entity.pdbx_description
1 polymer ?
#
loop_
_entity_poly.entity_id
_entity_poly.type
_entity_poly.pdbx_seq_one_letter_code
_entity_poly.pdbx_strand_id
1 'polypeptide(L)'
;MIFNLLGKDIDKMPNFAFKLMSLMFNIRDRFVNVSKILEEFYIKSGHVVIDYGCGPGSFVNKASEMVGENGKVFAVDIHELAIEAINSRIKKDKLDNVKAVLANDGKCPLEDNIADIIYALDMFHMISKPKPFLQELNRLIKNDGFLFISDGHQSRKESLSKIKEFDLFDIIDENKHYIKCKSKKI
;
A
#
# COMPACT_ATOMS: atom_id res chain seq x y z
N MET A 1 20.86 -7.45 -7.47
CA MET A 1 21.72 -8.64 -7.21
C MET A 1 21.70 -9.12 -5.75
N ILE A 2 21.29 -8.32 -4.79
CA ILE A 2 21.17 -8.72 -3.36
C ILE A 2 19.88 -9.53 -3.06
N PHE A 3 18.81 -9.33 -3.83
CA PHE A 3 17.50 -9.97 -3.61
C PHE A 3 17.45 -11.48 -3.97
N ASN A 4 18.38 -12.00 -4.75
CA ASN A 4 18.41 -13.43 -5.11
C ASN A 4 19.06 -14.36 -4.06
N LEU A 5 19.62 -13.82 -2.97
CA LEU A 5 20.29 -14.58 -1.93
C LEU A 5 19.37 -15.00 -0.76
N LEU A 6 18.13 -14.52 -0.72
CA LEU A 6 17.22 -14.66 0.43
C LEU A 6 16.00 -15.54 0.18
N GLY A 7 16.11 -16.60 -0.60
CA GLY A 7 15.06 -17.63 -0.74
C GLY A 7 13.72 -17.13 -1.32
N LYS A 8 13.06 -17.95 -2.13
CA LYS A 8 11.86 -17.61 -2.89
C LYS A 8 10.55 -17.38 -2.09
N ASP A 9 10.58 -17.40 -0.76
CA ASP A 9 9.38 -17.39 0.11
C ASP A 9 9.37 -16.31 1.18
N ILE A 10 10.18 -15.24 1.05
CA ILE A 10 10.27 -14.21 2.08
C ILE A 10 9.50 -12.96 1.62
N ASP A 11 8.21 -12.87 1.96
CA ASP A 11 7.41 -11.65 1.83
C ASP A 11 7.88 -10.55 2.81
N LYS A 12 8.55 -10.94 3.92
CA LYS A 12 9.07 -10.04 4.95
C LYS A 12 10.59 -9.92 4.84
N MET A 13 11.07 -8.72 4.56
CA MET A 13 12.52 -8.47 4.48
C MET A 13 13.18 -8.49 5.88
N PRO A 14 14.49 -8.82 5.98
CA PRO A 14 15.22 -8.74 7.24
C PRO A 14 15.27 -7.33 7.82
N ASN A 15 15.27 -7.20 9.16
CA ASN A 15 15.28 -5.91 9.86
C ASN A 15 16.38 -4.95 9.39
N PHE A 16 17.58 -5.47 9.11
CA PHE A 16 18.68 -4.64 8.60
C PHE A 16 18.36 -4.05 7.22
N ALA A 17 17.84 -4.88 6.31
CA ALA A 17 17.46 -4.43 4.96
C ALA A 17 16.32 -3.40 5.03
N PHE A 18 15.33 -3.60 5.91
CA PHE A 18 14.26 -2.64 6.14
C PHE A 18 14.80 -1.29 6.64
N LYS A 19 15.73 -1.28 7.60
CA LYS A 19 16.34 -0.04 8.12
C LYS A 19 17.11 0.72 7.03
N LEU A 20 17.88 0.00 6.19
CA LEU A 20 18.61 0.61 5.08
C LEU A 20 17.64 1.20 4.03
N MET A 21 16.62 0.43 3.64
CA MET A 21 15.57 0.91 2.73
C MET A 21 14.86 2.14 3.30
N SER A 22 14.49 2.12 4.58
CA SER A 22 13.80 3.24 5.25
C SER A 22 14.67 4.50 5.24
N LEU A 23 15.98 4.37 5.47
CA LEU A 23 16.92 5.50 5.37
C LEU A 23 16.96 6.07 3.95
N MET A 24 17.03 5.20 2.94
CA MET A 24 17.03 5.61 1.53
C MET A 24 15.72 6.33 1.15
N PHE A 25 14.56 5.82 1.60
CA PHE A 25 13.26 6.45 1.36
C PHE A 25 13.16 7.82 2.05
N ASN A 26 13.61 7.93 3.31
CA ASN A 26 13.63 9.22 4.01
C ASN A 26 14.53 10.26 3.31
N ILE A 27 15.65 9.83 2.72
CA ILE A 27 16.52 10.71 1.93
C ILE A 27 15.81 11.10 0.63
N ARG A 28 15.28 10.12 -0.13
CA ARG A 28 14.52 10.37 -1.37
C ARG A 28 13.40 11.38 -1.15
N ASP A 29 12.58 11.16 -0.12
CA ASP A 29 11.38 11.95 0.16
C ASP A 29 11.67 13.41 0.55
N ARG A 30 12.94 13.73 0.90
CA ARG A 30 13.38 15.13 1.10
C ARG A 30 13.59 15.88 -0.21
N PHE A 31 13.92 15.16 -1.29
CA PHE A 31 14.26 15.76 -2.59
C PHE A 31 13.18 15.54 -3.65
N VAL A 32 12.35 14.52 -3.46
CA VAL A 32 11.30 14.14 -4.42
C VAL A 32 9.98 14.06 -3.69
N ASN A 33 9.00 14.82 -4.15
CA ASN A 33 7.63 14.72 -3.61
C ASN A 33 6.92 13.48 -4.18
N VAL A 34 7.26 12.30 -3.65
CA VAL A 34 6.68 11.03 -4.12
C VAL A 34 5.18 10.94 -3.81
N SER A 35 4.73 11.62 -2.77
CA SER A 35 3.32 11.60 -2.36
C SER A 35 2.38 12.37 -3.30
N LYS A 36 2.92 13.15 -4.25
CA LYS A 36 2.13 13.85 -5.26
C LYS A 36 1.26 12.89 -6.09
N ILE A 37 1.68 11.64 -6.27
CA ILE A 37 0.90 10.62 -6.98
C ILE A 37 -0.50 10.43 -6.38
N LEU A 38 -0.67 10.65 -5.06
CA LEU A 38 -1.97 10.50 -4.40
C LEU A 38 -3.02 11.49 -4.92
N GLU A 39 -2.60 12.62 -5.52
CA GLU A 39 -3.52 13.59 -6.12
C GLU A 39 -4.28 12.99 -7.32
N GLU A 40 -3.71 11.94 -7.94
CA GLU A 40 -4.33 11.20 -9.05
C GLU A 40 -5.34 10.12 -8.59
N PHE A 41 -5.40 9.81 -7.28
CA PHE A 41 -6.20 8.70 -6.75
C PHE A 41 -7.63 9.11 -6.34
N TYR A 42 -8.00 10.37 -6.57
CA TYR A 42 -9.34 10.88 -6.25
C TYR A 42 -9.73 10.72 -4.78
N ILE A 43 -8.74 10.77 -3.88
CA ILE A 43 -8.99 10.76 -2.43
C ILE A 43 -9.76 12.03 -2.06
N LYS A 44 -10.85 11.87 -1.29
CA LYS A 44 -11.73 12.95 -0.85
C LYS A 44 -11.77 13.03 0.67
N SER A 45 -12.13 14.19 1.18
CA SER A 45 -12.43 14.35 2.61
C SER A 45 -13.53 13.36 3.03
N GLY A 46 -13.32 12.70 4.16
CA GLY A 46 -14.20 11.66 4.69
C GLY A 46 -13.93 10.24 4.19
N HIS A 47 -13.07 10.05 3.19
CA HIS A 47 -12.72 8.72 2.71
C HIS A 47 -11.96 7.91 3.76
N VAL A 48 -12.17 6.60 3.73
CA VAL A 48 -11.32 5.60 4.38
C VAL A 48 -10.31 5.09 3.36
N VAL A 49 -9.04 5.30 3.66
CA VAL A 49 -7.92 4.96 2.76
C VAL A 49 -7.02 3.92 3.43
N ILE A 50 -6.57 2.94 2.66
CA ILE A 50 -5.57 1.96 3.10
C ILE A 50 -4.29 2.14 2.28
N ASP A 51 -3.18 2.44 2.96
CA ASP A 51 -1.81 2.36 2.46
C ASP A 51 -1.30 0.94 2.75
N TYR A 52 -1.38 0.03 1.78
CA TYR A 52 -1.03 -1.38 1.98
C TYR A 52 0.41 -1.64 1.55
N GLY A 53 1.27 -2.03 2.51
CA GLY A 53 2.72 -2.05 2.36
C GLY A 53 3.31 -0.66 2.59
N CYS A 54 2.87 0.02 3.66
CA CYS A 54 3.17 1.44 3.92
C CYS A 54 4.65 1.74 4.17
N GLY A 55 5.46 0.71 4.49
CA GLY A 55 6.88 0.87 4.81
C GLY A 55 7.14 1.97 5.86
N PRO A 56 8.10 2.86 5.65
CA PRO A 56 8.41 3.95 6.60
C PRO A 56 7.40 5.12 6.55
N GLY A 57 6.34 5.05 5.70
CA GLY A 57 5.26 6.01 5.66
C GLY A 57 5.44 7.20 4.71
N SER A 58 6.05 6.99 3.54
CA SER A 58 6.27 8.05 2.54
C SER A 58 4.98 8.78 2.12
N PHE A 59 3.84 8.10 2.18
CA PHE A 59 2.56 8.61 1.70
C PHE A 59 1.60 9.06 2.82
N VAL A 60 1.84 8.63 4.06
CA VAL A 60 0.89 8.71 5.17
C VAL A 60 0.46 10.14 5.51
N ASN A 61 1.40 11.10 5.57
CA ASN A 61 1.07 12.50 5.87
C ASN A 61 0.15 13.11 4.81
N LYS A 62 0.46 12.87 3.51
CA LYS A 62 -0.35 13.38 2.42
C LYS A 62 -1.73 12.74 2.38
N ALA A 63 -1.81 11.43 2.60
CA ALA A 63 -3.10 10.73 2.68
C ALA A 63 -3.95 11.27 3.84
N SER A 64 -3.34 11.47 5.03
CA SER A 64 -3.99 12.08 6.20
C SER A 64 -4.56 13.46 5.92
N GLU A 65 -3.78 14.33 5.25
CA GLU A 65 -4.22 15.64 4.81
C GLU A 65 -5.45 15.55 3.88
N MET A 66 -5.38 14.66 2.88
CA MET A 66 -6.43 14.55 1.85
C MET A 66 -7.74 14.01 2.39
N VAL A 67 -7.71 13.03 3.30
CA VAL A 67 -8.94 12.49 3.89
C VAL A 67 -9.56 13.44 4.93
N GLY A 68 -8.76 14.35 5.51
CA GLY A 68 -9.21 15.33 6.50
C GLY A 68 -9.68 14.70 7.82
N GLU A 69 -10.25 15.52 8.69
CA GLU A 69 -10.64 15.11 10.07
C GLU A 69 -11.74 14.03 10.09
N ASN A 70 -12.62 14.01 9.11
CA ASN A 70 -13.74 13.06 9.02
C ASN A 70 -13.36 11.75 8.31
N GLY A 71 -12.17 11.67 7.71
CA GLY A 71 -11.67 10.49 7.04
C GLY A 71 -10.73 9.66 7.91
N LYS A 72 -10.21 8.56 7.35
CA LYS A 72 -9.29 7.67 8.05
C LYS A 72 -8.25 7.08 7.12
N VAL A 73 -7.02 6.98 7.60
CA VAL A 73 -5.94 6.27 6.93
C VAL A 73 -5.50 5.08 7.77
N PHE A 74 -5.53 3.89 7.17
CA PHE A 74 -4.91 2.70 7.74
C PHE A 74 -3.58 2.45 7.03
N ALA A 75 -2.48 2.62 7.73
CA ALA A 75 -1.14 2.30 7.24
C ALA A 75 -0.82 0.85 7.62
N VAL A 76 -0.92 -0.04 6.64
CA VAL A 76 -0.82 -1.50 6.82
C VAL A 76 0.54 -2.00 6.36
N ASP A 77 1.20 -2.80 7.17
CA ASP A 77 2.44 -3.50 6.79
C ASP A 77 2.58 -4.82 7.56
N ILE A 78 3.37 -5.76 7.03
CA ILE A 78 3.73 -7.02 7.70
C ILE A 78 4.96 -6.86 8.59
N HIS A 79 5.66 -5.73 8.50
CA HIS A 79 6.94 -5.49 9.16
C HIS A 79 6.74 -4.63 10.43
N GLU A 80 7.15 -5.14 11.60
CA GLU A 80 6.99 -4.43 12.87
C GLU A 80 7.71 -3.06 12.89
N LEU A 81 8.89 -2.96 12.26
CA LEU A 81 9.60 -1.69 12.15
C LEU A 81 8.85 -0.64 11.29
N ALA A 82 8.03 -1.07 10.33
CA ALA A 82 7.13 -0.18 9.62
C ALA A 82 6.09 0.41 10.57
N ILE A 83 5.45 -0.46 11.36
CA ILE A 83 4.45 -0.06 12.36
C ILE A 83 5.04 0.89 13.41
N GLU A 84 6.26 0.61 13.89
CA GLU A 84 6.99 1.51 14.80
C GLU A 84 7.26 2.87 14.15
N ALA A 85 7.69 2.90 12.88
CA ALA A 85 7.94 4.13 12.13
C ALA A 85 6.65 4.95 11.96
N ILE A 86 5.53 4.31 11.59
CA ILE A 86 4.22 4.96 11.47
C ILE A 86 3.75 5.50 12.82
N ASN A 87 3.83 4.72 13.90
CA ASN A 87 3.44 5.19 15.24
C ASN A 87 4.28 6.40 15.71
N SER A 88 5.57 6.41 15.39
CA SER A 88 6.45 7.55 15.66
C SER A 88 6.04 8.78 14.87
N ARG A 89 5.67 8.60 13.60
CA ARG A 89 5.17 9.67 12.72
C ARG A 89 3.83 10.22 13.21
N ILE A 90 2.88 9.35 13.57
CA ILE A 90 1.57 9.74 14.14
C ILE A 90 1.76 10.67 15.35
N LYS A 91 2.64 10.30 16.28
CA LYS A 91 2.93 11.11 17.47
C LYS A 91 3.60 12.45 17.13
N LYS A 92 4.62 12.40 16.26
CA LYS A 92 5.41 13.57 15.87
C LYS A 92 4.58 14.61 15.12
N ASP A 93 3.79 14.15 14.14
CA ASP A 93 3.08 15.00 13.20
C ASP A 93 1.60 15.20 13.60
N LYS A 94 1.17 14.63 14.76
CA LYS A 94 -0.20 14.72 15.31
C LYS A 94 -1.28 14.27 14.33
N LEU A 95 -1.11 13.07 13.77
CA LEU A 95 -2.00 12.52 12.75
C LEU A 95 -3.14 11.72 13.42
N ASP A 96 -4.18 12.40 13.92
CA ASP A 96 -5.27 11.79 14.69
C ASP A 96 -6.18 10.86 13.86
N ASN A 97 -6.17 11.03 12.53
CA ASN A 97 -6.93 10.23 11.57
C ASN A 97 -6.14 9.05 10.97
N VAL A 98 -4.92 8.78 11.45
CA VAL A 98 -4.07 7.68 10.98
C VAL A 98 -3.98 6.57 12.01
N LYS A 99 -4.05 5.31 11.55
CA LYS A 99 -3.83 4.13 12.38
C LYS A 99 -2.82 3.18 11.71
N ALA A 100 -1.76 2.83 12.43
CA ALA A 100 -0.83 1.78 12.04
C ALA A 100 -1.45 0.40 12.29
N VAL A 101 -1.35 -0.52 11.33
CA VAL A 101 -1.95 -1.86 11.39
C VAL A 101 -0.93 -2.91 10.95
N LEU A 102 -0.58 -3.81 11.86
CA LEU A 102 0.25 -4.96 11.54
C LEU A 102 -0.60 -6.04 10.88
N ALA A 103 -0.26 -6.43 9.64
CA ALA A 103 -0.87 -7.57 8.97
C ALA A 103 -0.11 -8.86 9.35
N ASN A 104 -0.86 -9.93 9.59
CA ASN A 104 -0.31 -11.26 9.88
C ASN A 104 -0.76 -12.24 8.80
N ASP A 105 0.18 -13.03 8.28
CA ASP A 105 -0.09 -14.04 7.24
C ASP A 105 -0.91 -13.49 6.03
N GLY A 106 -0.61 -12.26 5.63
CA GLY A 106 -1.30 -11.60 4.50
C GLY A 106 -2.70 -11.10 4.81
N LYS A 107 -3.14 -11.15 6.08
CA LYS A 107 -4.43 -10.59 6.52
C LYS A 107 -4.21 -9.50 7.56
N CYS A 108 -5.01 -8.44 7.48
CA CYS A 108 -5.03 -7.40 8.49
C CYS A 108 -6.32 -7.44 9.31
N PRO A 109 -6.28 -7.04 10.59
CA PRO A 109 -7.44 -7.04 11.48
C PRO A 109 -8.36 -5.83 11.22
N LEU A 110 -8.81 -5.70 9.99
CA LEU A 110 -9.76 -4.69 9.54
C LEU A 110 -11.02 -5.37 9.01
N GLU A 111 -12.14 -4.66 9.10
CA GLU A 111 -13.44 -5.12 8.60
C GLU A 111 -13.47 -5.23 7.08
N ASP A 112 -14.38 -6.07 6.57
CA ASP A 112 -14.64 -6.18 5.14
C ASP A 112 -15.29 -4.89 4.61
N ASN A 113 -15.05 -4.58 3.34
CA ASN A 113 -15.70 -3.45 2.64
C ASN A 113 -15.54 -2.10 3.37
N ILE A 114 -14.38 -1.86 4.01
CA ILE A 114 -14.15 -0.64 4.77
C ILE A 114 -13.57 0.50 3.93
N ALA A 115 -12.76 0.18 2.91
CA ALA A 115 -11.93 1.17 2.21
C ALA A 115 -12.60 1.73 0.96
N ASP A 116 -12.61 3.05 0.82
CA ASP A 116 -12.96 3.76 -0.42
C ASP A 116 -11.81 3.68 -1.42
N ILE A 117 -10.57 3.80 -0.93
CA ILE A 117 -9.35 3.72 -1.73
C ILE A 117 -8.35 2.79 -1.03
N ILE A 118 -7.77 1.88 -1.80
CA ILE A 118 -6.57 1.14 -1.39
C ILE A 118 -5.47 1.47 -2.38
N TYR A 119 -4.27 1.71 -1.90
CA TYR A 119 -3.09 1.74 -2.76
C TYR A 119 -1.97 0.85 -2.21
N ALA A 120 -1.26 0.18 -3.13
CA ALA A 120 -0.12 -0.67 -2.87
C ALA A 120 1.04 -0.22 -3.78
N LEU A 121 1.85 0.70 -3.26
CA LEU A 121 2.90 1.36 -4.05
C LEU A 121 4.28 0.81 -3.68
N ASP A 122 5.12 0.63 -4.70
CA ASP A 122 6.52 0.16 -4.59
C ASP A 122 6.71 -1.21 -3.91
N MET A 123 5.66 -2.04 -3.80
CA MET A 123 5.72 -3.30 -3.05
C MET A 123 5.22 -4.53 -3.83
N PHE A 124 4.40 -4.37 -4.89
CA PHE A 124 3.76 -5.49 -5.58
C PHE A 124 4.75 -6.47 -6.24
N HIS A 125 5.92 -5.99 -6.65
CA HIS A 125 7.02 -6.84 -7.16
C HIS A 125 7.59 -7.82 -6.13
N MET A 126 7.42 -7.55 -4.83
CA MET A 126 7.89 -8.42 -3.73
C MET A 126 6.87 -9.51 -3.36
N ILE A 127 5.64 -9.43 -3.87
CA ILE A 127 4.58 -10.39 -3.53
C ILE A 127 4.83 -11.70 -4.25
N SER A 128 5.19 -12.74 -3.49
CA SER A 128 5.43 -14.10 -3.98
C SER A 128 4.13 -14.87 -4.23
N LYS A 129 3.08 -14.57 -3.46
CA LYS A 129 1.76 -15.21 -3.52
C LYS A 129 0.67 -14.17 -3.88
N PRO A 130 0.50 -13.83 -5.18
CA PRO A 130 -0.42 -12.76 -5.58
C PRO A 130 -1.88 -13.05 -5.23
N LYS A 131 -2.31 -14.32 -5.28
CA LYS A 131 -3.72 -14.70 -5.00
C LYS A 131 -4.20 -14.29 -3.61
N PRO A 132 -3.60 -14.75 -2.49
CA PRO A 132 -4.04 -14.37 -1.16
C PRO A 132 -3.92 -12.86 -0.92
N PHE A 133 -2.89 -12.20 -1.46
CA PHE A 133 -2.74 -10.76 -1.40
C PHE A 133 -3.89 -10.03 -2.07
N LEU A 134 -4.22 -10.37 -3.33
CA LEU A 134 -5.32 -9.74 -4.06
C LEU A 134 -6.69 -10.08 -3.44
N GLN A 135 -6.87 -11.28 -2.87
CA GLN A 135 -8.07 -11.65 -2.13
C GLN A 135 -8.26 -10.76 -0.89
N GLU A 136 -7.18 -10.47 -0.16
CA GLU A 136 -7.23 -9.58 0.99
C GLU A 136 -7.58 -8.15 0.59
N LEU A 137 -6.94 -7.59 -0.45
CA LEU A 137 -7.31 -6.27 -0.96
C LEU A 137 -8.75 -6.22 -1.43
N ASN A 138 -9.21 -7.31 -2.09
CA ASN A 138 -10.59 -7.42 -2.53
C ASN A 138 -11.57 -7.50 -1.35
N ARG A 139 -11.23 -8.17 -0.25
CA ARG A 139 -12.02 -8.20 0.97
C ARG A 139 -12.21 -6.81 1.58
N LEU A 140 -11.11 -6.04 1.66
CA LEU A 140 -11.06 -4.74 2.34
C LEU A 140 -11.73 -3.61 1.57
N ILE A 141 -11.69 -3.64 0.24
CA ILE A 141 -12.21 -2.56 -0.58
C ILE A 141 -13.73 -2.60 -0.69
N LYS A 142 -14.39 -1.45 -0.70
CA LYS A 142 -15.83 -1.32 -0.97
C LYS A 142 -16.15 -1.70 -2.42
N ASN A 143 -17.43 -2.02 -2.71
CA ASN A 143 -17.87 -2.37 -4.06
C ASN A 143 -17.68 -1.21 -5.08
N ASP A 144 -17.75 0.03 -4.60
CA ASP A 144 -17.55 1.25 -5.40
C ASP A 144 -16.13 1.84 -5.21
N GLY A 145 -15.29 1.22 -4.38
CA GLY A 145 -13.93 1.65 -4.11
C GLY A 145 -12.95 1.34 -5.25
N PHE A 146 -11.77 1.95 -5.19
CA PHE A 146 -10.71 1.78 -6.18
C PHE A 146 -9.40 1.32 -5.54
N LEU A 147 -8.76 0.37 -6.24
CA LEU A 147 -7.42 -0.13 -5.91
C LEU A 147 -6.40 0.44 -6.90
N PHE A 148 -5.30 0.97 -6.38
CA PHE A 148 -4.16 1.46 -7.16
C PHE A 148 -2.92 0.63 -6.84
N ILE A 149 -2.29 0.05 -7.85
CA ILE A 149 -1.08 -0.77 -7.71
C ILE A 149 0.02 -0.19 -8.59
N SER A 150 1.22 0.02 -8.05
CA SER A 150 2.41 0.30 -8.86
C SER A 150 3.21 -0.96 -9.14
N ASP A 151 3.94 -0.94 -10.27
CA ASP A 151 4.74 -2.10 -10.70
C ASP A 151 5.93 -2.38 -9.77
N GLY A 152 6.47 -1.32 -9.13
CA GLY A 152 7.75 -1.42 -8.43
C GLY A 152 8.89 -1.75 -9.40
N HIS A 153 9.64 -2.83 -9.13
CA HIS A 153 10.78 -3.25 -9.95
C HIS A 153 10.46 -4.37 -10.96
N GLN A 154 9.17 -4.71 -11.17
CA GLN A 154 8.75 -5.66 -12.20
C GLN A 154 8.19 -4.95 -13.43
N SER A 155 8.04 -5.69 -14.54
CA SER A 155 7.44 -5.14 -15.74
C SER A 155 5.92 -4.92 -15.58
N ARG A 156 5.36 -3.93 -16.30
CA ARG A 156 3.91 -3.73 -16.39
C ARG A 156 3.18 -5.00 -16.85
N LYS A 157 3.74 -5.72 -17.81
CA LYS A 157 3.17 -6.99 -18.29
C LYS A 157 3.04 -8.01 -17.16
N GLU A 158 4.02 -8.11 -16.29
CA GLU A 158 4.02 -9.03 -15.16
C GLU A 158 2.97 -8.62 -14.12
N SER A 159 2.88 -7.32 -13.78
CA SER A 159 1.84 -6.81 -12.88
C SER A 159 0.44 -7.10 -13.41
N LEU A 160 0.19 -6.83 -14.69
CA LEU A 160 -1.10 -7.09 -15.33
C LEU A 160 -1.43 -8.58 -15.34
N SER A 161 -0.44 -9.45 -15.59
CA SER A 161 -0.63 -10.91 -15.56
C SER A 161 -1.06 -11.37 -14.16
N LYS A 162 -0.36 -10.94 -13.11
CA LYS A 162 -0.70 -11.26 -11.72
C LYS A 162 -2.12 -10.81 -11.32
N ILE A 163 -2.55 -9.62 -11.76
CA ILE A 163 -3.88 -9.09 -11.43
C ILE A 163 -4.98 -9.86 -12.17
N LYS A 164 -4.78 -10.14 -13.47
CA LYS A 164 -5.78 -10.81 -14.32
C LYS A 164 -5.96 -12.29 -14.01
N GLU A 165 -4.92 -12.96 -13.50
CA GLU A 165 -4.88 -14.40 -13.28
C GLU A 165 -6.03 -14.89 -12.37
N PHE A 166 -6.46 -14.07 -11.38
CA PHE A 166 -7.41 -14.50 -10.36
C PHE A 166 -8.82 -13.93 -10.52
N ASP A 167 -9.04 -13.12 -11.53
CA ASP A 167 -10.36 -12.55 -11.89
C ASP A 167 -11.11 -11.82 -10.75
N LEU A 168 -10.36 -11.21 -9.82
CA LEU A 168 -10.89 -10.48 -8.66
C LEU A 168 -11.15 -9.00 -8.94
N PHE A 169 -10.48 -8.45 -9.95
CA PHE A 169 -10.52 -7.04 -10.27
C PHE A 169 -10.62 -6.79 -11.77
N ASP A 170 -11.40 -5.77 -12.15
CA ASP A 170 -11.34 -5.15 -13.47
C ASP A 170 -10.28 -4.08 -13.49
N ILE A 171 -9.42 -4.09 -14.49
CA ILE A 171 -8.47 -3.01 -14.76
C ILE A 171 -9.24 -1.95 -15.55
N ILE A 172 -9.42 -0.76 -14.96
CA ILE A 172 -10.25 0.31 -15.52
C ILE A 172 -9.43 1.48 -16.05
N ASP A 173 -8.17 1.61 -15.63
CA ASP A 173 -7.25 2.63 -16.12
C ASP A 173 -5.81 2.23 -15.79
N GLU A 174 -4.85 2.71 -16.58
CA GLU A 174 -3.42 2.56 -16.32
C GLU A 174 -2.61 3.71 -16.90
N ASN A 175 -1.56 4.08 -16.20
CA ASN A 175 -0.56 5.02 -16.69
C ASN A 175 0.85 4.54 -16.30
N LYS A 176 1.87 5.35 -16.53
CA LYS A 176 3.26 4.98 -16.22
C LYS A 176 3.56 4.73 -14.74
N HIS A 177 2.67 5.17 -13.83
CA HIS A 177 2.90 5.13 -12.39
C HIS A 177 2.08 4.07 -11.67
N TYR A 178 0.87 3.76 -12.18
CA TYR A 178 -0.04 2.83 -11.51
C TYR A 178 -0.96 2.08 -12.48
N ILE A 179 -1.58 1.05 -11.97
CA ILE A 179 -2.75 0.34 -12.53
C ILE A 179 -3.92 0.63 -11.60
N LYS A 180 -5.02 1.14 -12.14
CA LYS A 180 -6.26 1.38 -11.40
C LYS A 180 -7.22 0.22 -11.61
N CYS A 181 -7.70 -0.33 -10.52
CA CYS A 181 -8.57 -1.51 -10.53
C CYS A 181 -9.89 -1.23 -9.79
N LYS A 182 -10.93 -1.91 -10.19
CA LYS A 182 -12.22 -1.97 -9.50
C LYS A 182 -12.54 -3.41 -9.10
N SER A 183 -13.07 -3.62 -7.90
CA SER A 183 -13.48 -4.93 -7.42
C SER A 183 -14.60 -5.49 -8.29
N LYS A 184 -14.56 -6.82 -8.54
CA LYS A 184 -15.64 -7.59 -9.19
C LYS A 184 -16.66 -8.16 -8.19
N LYS A 185 -16.62 -7.74 -6.93
CA LYS A 185 -17.65 -8.12 -5.97
C LYS A 185 -19.02 -7.61 -6.43
N ILE A 186 -20.01 -8.46 -6.29
CA ILE A 186 -21.42 -8.16 -6.57
C ILE A 186 -22.10 -7.75 -5.26
#